data_ee079a54a9cf5d3f6dc6057a34a9907c
#
_entry.id   ee079a54a9cf5d3f6dc6057a34a9907c
#
_cell.length_a   1.000
_cell.length_b   1.000
_cell.length_c   1.000
_cell.angle_alpha   90.00
_cell.angle_beta   90.00
_cell.angle_gamma   90.00
#
_symmetry.space_group_name_H-M   'P 1'
#
loop_
_entity.id
_entity.type
_entity.pdbx_description
1 polymer ?
#
loop_
_entity_poly.entity_id
_entity_poly.type
_entity_poly.pdbx_seq_one_letter_code
_entity_poly.pdbx_strand_id
1 'polypeptide(L)'
;MSKKPKLTLIAAIDQNRVLGKDNQLIWHLPEDLKRFKQLTTGHAIIMGRKTFESLPKALPNRHNIVISRNHEFNQEGVTVCHSLQEAIEQAGNDEQPFVIGGGQIYEQALGMAAVIELTKIHAQFEGDVFFPEINPLEWKIEKEEFIENKEFDYSFITYSKK
;
A
#
# COMPACT_ATOMS: atom_id res chain seq x y z
N MET A 1 -8.67 -26.49 -6.33
CA MET A 1 -9.20 -25.14 -6.62
C MET A 1 -8.24 -24.08 -6.12
N SER A 2 -7.89 -23.17 -6.97
CA SER A 2 -7.08 -22.04 -6.56
C SER A 2 -7.93 -21.06 -5.77
N LYS A 3 -7.49 -20.69 -4.57
CA LYS A 3 -8.12 -19.62 -3.81
C LYS A 3 -7.78 -18.28 -4.46
N LYS A 4 -8.74 -17.38 -4.53
CA LYS A 4 -8.47 -16.02 -4.95
C LYS A 4 -7.52 -15.38 -3.95
N PRO A 5 -6.47 -14.68 -4.40
CA PRO A 5 -5.58 -13.99 -3.48
C PRO A 5 -6.33 -12.88 -2.73
N LYS A 6 -5.96 -12.68 -1.47
CA LYS A 6 -6.49 -11.59 -0.67
C LYS A 6 -5.66 -10.33 -0.94
N LEU A 7 -5.94 -9.66 -2.04
CA LEU A 7 -5.26 -8.43 -2.36
C LEU A 7 -5.44 -7.44 -1.20
N THR A 8 -4.33 -6.99 -0.65
CA THR A 8 -4.31 -6.14 0.53
C THR A 8 -3.69 -4.79 0.17
N LEU A 9 -4.40 -3.71 0.48
CA LEU A 9 -3.84 -2.37 0.37
C LEU A 9 -3.17 -2.04 1.70
N ILE A 10 -1.96 -1.51 1.67
CA ILE A 10 -1.26 -1.05 2.86
C ILE A 10 -0.84 0.40 2.65
N ALA A 11 -1.21 1.28 3.58
CA ALA A 11 -0.98 2.70 3.44
C ALA A 11 -0.93 3.40 4.80
N ALA A 12 -0.25 4.55 4.82
CA ALA A 12 -0.28 5.48 5.94
C ALA A 12 -0.93 6.79 5.46
N ILE A 13 -1.92 7.26 6.17
CA ILE A 13 -2.67 8.48 5.81
C ILE A 13 -2.86 9.35 7.05
N ASP A 14 -3.16 10.64 6.80
CA ASP A 14 -3.60 11.53 7.88
C ASP A 14 -5.13 11.50 8.03
N GLN A 15 -5.68 12.41 8.81
CA GLN A 15 -7.14 12.49 9.05
C GLN A 15 -7.93 12.81 7.78
N ASN A 16 -7.31 13.45 6.80
CA ASN A 16 -7.94 13.83 5.54
C ASN A 16 -7.58 12.89 4.39
N ARG A 17 -7.07 11.71 4.70
CA ARG A 17 -6.64 10.69 3.72
C ARG A 17 -5.44 11.11 2.86
N VAL A 18 -4.66 12.09 3.34
CA VAL A 18 -3.44 12.51 2.64
C VAL A 18 -2.40 11.40 2.71
N LEU A 19 -1.86 11.02 1.56
CA LEU A 19 -0.78 10.03 1.44
C LEU A 19 0.59 10.70 1.39
N GLY A 20 0.68 11.84 0.71
CA GLY A 20 1.96 12.51 0.53
C GLY A 20 1.81 13.83 -0.17
N LYS A 21 2.95 14.48 -0.39
CA LYS A 21 3.06 15.76 -1.09
C LYS A 21 4.33 15.73 -1.92
N ASP A 22 4.25 16.16 -3.19
CA ASP A 22 5.39 16.21 -4.12
C ASP A 22 6.12 14.86 -4.21
N ASN A 23 5.36 13.75 -4.23
CA ASN A 23 5.86 12.38 -4.32
C ASN A 23 6.72 11.95 -3.13
N GLN A 24 6.58 12.61 -1.97
CA GLN A 24 7.32 12.29 -0.76
C GLN A 24 6.37 12.07 0.42
N LEU A 25 6.80 11.24 1.36
CA LEU A 25 6.10 11.08 2.63
C LEU A 25 6.25 12.36 3.45
N ILE A 26 5.16 12.78 4.10
CA ILE A 26 5.13 14.00 4.92
C ILE A 26 5.65 13.72 6.33
N TRP A 27 5.50 12.49 6.79
CA TRP A 27 5.85 12.09 8.16
C TRP A 27 6.80 10.91 8.15
N HIS A 28 7.47 10.69 9.27
CA HIS A 28 8.37 9.56 9.47
C HIS A 28 8.03 8.89 10.79
N LEU A 29 7.55 7.65 10.73
CA LEU A 29 7.19 6.85 11.89
C LEU A 29 7.93 5.52 11.85
N PRO A 30 8.99 5.36 12.65
CA PRO A 30 9.78 4.11 12.64
C PRO A 30 8.94 2.85 12.94
N GLU A 31 7.96 2.96 13.84
CA GLU A 31 7.08 1.83 14.16
C GLU A 31 6.21 1.43 12.96
N ASP A 32 5.79 2.40 12.16
CA ASP A 32 5.03 2.14 10.95
C ASP A 32 5.88 1.42 9.91
N LEU A 33 7.11 1.85 9.73
CA LEU A 33 8.05 1.19 8.81
C LEU A 33 8.34 -0.23 9.24
N LYS A 34 8.47 -0.46 10.54
CA LYS A 34 8.68 -1.79 11.09
C LYS A 34 7.48 -2.69 10.84
N ARG A 35 6.27 -2.18 11.05
CA ARG A 35 5.04 -2.93 10.79
C ARG A 35 4.90 -3.26 9.30
N PHE A 36 5.19 -2.28 8.43
CA PHE A 36 5.19 -2.49 6.98
C PHE A 36 6.11 -3.64 6.60
N LYS A 37 7.33 -3.63 7.12
CA LYS A 37 8.30 -4.69 6.85
C LYS A 37 7.79 -6.05 7.35
N GLN A 38 7.23 -6.10 8.55
CA GLN A 38 6.70 -7.35 9.13
C GLN A 38 5.56 -7.93 8.30
N LEU A 39 4.65 -7.07 7.83
CA LEU A 39 3.49 -7.53 7.07
C LEU A 39 3.86 -7.97 5.66
N THR A 40 4.77 -7.26 5.00
CA THR A 40 5.05 -7.48 3.58
C THR A 40 6.19 -8.47 3.30
N THR A 41 7.05 -8.76 4.27
CA THR A 41 8.16 -9.69 4.04
C THR A 41 7.64 -11.07 3.65
N GLY A 42 8.18 -11.62 2.56
CA GLY A 42 7.76 -12.92 2.03
C GLY A 42 6.61 -12.81 1.04
N HIS A 43 6.11 -11.62 0.77
CA HIS A 43 4.98 -11.40 -0.13
C HIS A 43 5.38 -10.59 -1.36
N ALA A 44 4.49 -10.60 -2.36
CA ALA A 44 4.60 -9.68 -3.48
C ALA A 44 4.15 -8.29 -3.04
N ILE A 45 4.88 -7.28 -3.50
CA ILE A 45 4.50 -5.87 -3.29
C ILE A 45 4.33 -5.23 -4.67
N ILE A 46 3.15 -4.66 -4.89
CA ILE A 46 2.75 -4.06 -6.16
C ILE A 46 2.74 -2.55 -5.99
N MET A 47 3.37 -1.84 -6.90
CA MET A 47 3.49 -0.39 -6.81
C MET A 47 3.55 0.25 -8.18
N GLY A 48 3.20 1.54 -8.24
CA GLY A 48 3.42 2.33 -9.43
C GLY A 48 4.90 2.72 -9.53
N ARG A 49 5.30 3.15 -10.73
CA ARG A 49 6.70 3.51 -11.00
C ARG A 49 7.20 4.64 -10.09
N LYS A 50 6.40 5.68 -9.87
CA LYS A 50 6.81 6.81 -9.01
C LYS A 50 7.07 6.37 -7.58
N THR A 51 6.27 5.45 -7.07
CA THR A 51 6.48 4.88 -5.73
C THR A 51 7.81 4.13 -5.69
N PHE A 52 8.08 3.33 -6.71
CA PHE A 52 9.35 2.60 -6.79
C PHE A 52 10.54 3.58 -6.84
N GLU A 53 10.43 4.65 -7.62
CA GLU A 53 11.50 5.64 -7.74
C GLU A 53 11.76 6.40 -6.43
N SER A 54 10.79 6.42 -5.50
CA SER A 54 10.98 7.01 -4.18
C SER A 54 11.74 6.11 -3.22
N LEU A 55 11.88 4.83 -3.56
CA LEU A 55 12.65 3.86 -2.76
C LEU A 55 14.13 3.92 -3.15
N PRO A 56 15.05 3.74 -2.19
CA PRO A 56 16.49 3.70 -2.54
C PRO A 56 16.85 2.53 -3.44
N LYS A 57 16.11 1.42 -3.33
CA LYS A 57 16.31 0.19 -4.12
C LYS A 57 15.10 -0.72 -3.96
N ALA A 58 15.05 -1.80 -4.73
CA ALA A 58 14.06 -2.85 -4.52
C ALA A 58 14.12 -3.36 -3.09
N LEU A 59 12.95 -3.60 -2.49
CA LEU A 59 12.88 -4.04 -1.10
C LEU A 59 13.26 -5.52 -0.98
N PRO A 60 14.15 -5.87 -0.06
CA PRO A 60 14.62 -7.26 0.06
C PRO A 60 13.55 -8.19 0.60
N ASN A 61 13.67 -9.48 0.25
CA ASN A 61 12.80 -10.57 0.73
C ASN A 61 11.33 -10.38 0.34
N ARG A 62 11.08 -9.67 -0.75
CA ARG A 62 9.77 -9.43 -1.30
C ARG A 62 9.85 -9.45 -2.82
N HIS A 63 8.78 -9.90 -3.45
CA HIS A 63 8.68 -9.86 -4.90
C HIS A 63 8.21 -8.47 -5.32
N ASN A 64 9.14 -7.63 -5.79
CA ASN A 64 8.85 -6.25 -6.19
C ASN A 64 8.26 -6.24 -7.59
N ILE A 65 7.00 -5.79 -7.70
CA ILE A 65 6.27 -5.70 -8.96
C ILE A 65 5.92 -4.24 -9.20
N VAL A 66 6.40 -3.68 -10.31
CA VAL A 66 6.20 -2.27 -10.65
C VAL A 66 5.32 -2.15 -11.88
N ILE A 67 4.25 -1.35 -11.76
CA ILE A 67 3.37 -1.06 -12.87
C ILE A 67 3.86 0.23 -13.54
N SER A 68 4.18 0.15 -14.84
CA SER A 68 4.67 1.28 -15.61
C SER A 68 3.99 1.32 -16.98
N ARG A 69 3.61 2.50 -17.44
CA ARG A 69 3.11 2.70 -18.79
C ARG A 69 4.25 2.72 -19.81
N ASN A 70 5.48 2.95 -19.33
CA ASN A 70 6.66 2.97 -20.18
C ASN A 70 7.16 1.54 -20.38
N HIS A 71 7.01 1.01 -21.60
CA HIS A 71 7.44 -0.35 -21.95
C HIS A 71 8.95 -0.51 -21.97
N GLU A 72 9.69 0.58 -21.96
CA GLU A 72 11.16 0.54 -21.91
C GLU A 72 11.70 0.54 -20.48
N PHE A 73 10.82 0.79 -19.49
CA PHE A 73 11.24 0.76 -18.08
C PHE A 73 11.67 -0.65 -17.71
N ASN A 74 12.87 -0.76 -17.17
CA ASN A 74 13.43 -2.02 -16.71
C ASN A 74 14.38 -1.74 -15.55
N GLN A 75 14.29 -2.54 -14.51
CA GLN A 75 15.11 -2.36 -13.32
C GLN A 75 15.47 -3.71 -12.75
N GLU A 76 16.72 -3.90 -12.37
CA GLU A 76 17.18 -5.13 -11.75
C GLU A 76 16.44 -5.40 -10.44
N GLY A 77 16.07 -6.66 -10.22
CA GLY A 77 15.39 -7.07 -9.00
C GLY A 77 13.89 -6.77 -8.98
N VAL A 78 13.34 -6.36 -10.11
CA VAL A 78 11.94 -5.93 -10.22
C VAL A 78 11.26 -6.63 -11.38
N THR A 79 10.01 -7.05 -11.18
CA THR A 79 9.13 -7.49 -12.25
C THR A 79 8.35 -6.28 -12.74
N VAL A 80 8.48 -5.96 -14.04
CA VAL A 80 7.78 -4.80 -14.62
C VAL A 80 6.51 -5.28 -15.30
N CYS A 81 5.39 -4.62 -14.98
CA CYS A 81 4.08 -4.90 -15.56
C CYS A 81 3.48 -3.61 -16.10
N HIS A 82 2.44 -3.73 -16.91
CA HIS A 82 1.81 -2.58 -17.55
C HIS A 82 0.36 -2.36 -17.11
N SER A 83 -0.15 -3.23 -16.23
CA SER A 83 -1.48 -3.08 -15.65
C SER A 83 -1.53 -3.73 -14.28
N LEU A 84 -2.52 -3.32 -13.47
CA LEU A 84 -2.76 -3.92 -12.16
C LEU A 84 -3.13 -5.40 -12.30
N GLN A 85 -3.93 -5.75 -13.29
CA GLN A 85 -4.32 -7.13 -13.54
C GLN A 85 -3.10 -8.01 -13.80
N GLU A 86 -2.20 -7.54 -14.66
CA GLU A 86 -0.95 -8.24 -14.94
C GLU A 86 -0.10 -8.40 -13.68
N ALA A 87 -0.03 -7.36 -12.86
CA ALA A 87 0.73 -7.39 -11.61
C ALA A 87 0.20 -8.45 -10.65
N ILE A 88 -1.12 -8.57 -10.52
CA ILE A 88 -1.75 -9.58 -9.68
C ILE A 88 -1.44 -10.98 -10.20
N GLU A 89 -1.46 -11.16 -11.52
CA GLU A 89 -1.08 -12.43 -12.13
C GLU A 89 0.39 -12.78 -11.87
N GLN A 90 1.27 -11.79 -11.94
CA GLN A 90 2.70 -11.98 -11.67
C GLN A 90 3.00 -12.30 -10.20
N ALA A 91 2.10 -11.94 -9.29
CA ALA A 91 2.23 -12.32 -7.88
C ALA A 91 2.11 -13.84 -7.69
N GLY A 92 1.52 -14.54 -8.67
CA GLY A 92 1.52 -15.99 -8.72
C GLY A 92 0.78 -16.65 -7.58
N ASN A 93 1.53 -17.44 -6.80
CA ASN A 93 0.96 -18.24 -5.71
C ASN A 93 0.87 -17.47 -4.38
N ASP A 94 1.18 -16.18 -4.36
CA ASP A 94 1.07 -15.40 -3.14
C ASP A 94 -0.40 -15.24 -2.77
N GLU A 95 -0.77 -15.74 -1.60
CA GLU A 95 -2.16 -15.65 -1.12
C GLU A 95 -2.53 -14.25 -0.64
N GLN A 96 -1.53 -13.40 -0.38
CA GLN A 96 -1.76 -12.05 0.12
C GLN A 96 -0.77 -11.06 -0.50
N PRO A 97 -0.93 -10.75 -1.79
CA PRO A 97 -0.13 -9.68 -2.39
C PRO A 97 -0.55 -8.31 -1.84
N PHE A 98 0.42 -7.43 -1.67
CA PHE A 98 0.20 -6.08 -1.13
C PHE A 98 0.33 -5.03 -2.22
N VAL A 99 -0.58 -4.05 -2.19
CA VAL A 99 -0.45 -2.82 -2.99
C VAL A 99 0.08 -1.74 -2.07
N ILE A 100 1.24 -1.16 -2.41
CA ILE A 100 1.92 -0.20 -1.54
C ILE A 100 1.90 1.23 -2.06
N GLY A 101 1.22 1.48 -3.18
CA GLY A 101 1.01 2.84 -3.69
C GLY A 101 1.29 2.96 -5.18
N GLY A 102 1.20 4.10 -5.76
CA GLY A 102 0.64 5.32 -5.15
C GLY A 102 -0.86 5.47 -5.27
N GLY A 103 -1.32 6.72 -5.16
CA GLY A 103 -2.75 7.01 -5.12
C GLY A 103 -3.57 6.44 -6.25
N GLN A 104 -3.08 6.52 -7.48
CA GLN A 104 -3.78 5.96 -8.64
C GLN A 104 -3.91 4.45 -8.57
N ILE A 105 -2.87 3.77 -8.07
CA ILE A 105 -2.90 2.31 -7.95
C ILE A 105 -3.84 1.89 -6.83
N TYR A 106 -3.84 2.59 -5.70
CA TYR A 106 -4.82 2.34 -4.63
C TYR A 106 -6.25 2.47 -5.13
N GLU A 107 -6.51 3.53 -5.90
CA GLU A 107 -7.85 3.78 -6.45
C GLU A 107 -8.31 2.65 -7.37
N GLN A 108 -7.42 2.18 -8.25
CA GLN A 108 -7.73 1.06 -9.14
C GLN A 108 -7.92 -0.24 -8.36
N ALA A 109 -7.15 -0.45 -7.30
CA ALA A 109 -7.12 -1.72 -6.57
C ALA A 109 -8.25 -1.84 -5.55
N LEU A 110 -8.83 -0.73 -5.10
CA LEU A 110 -9.81 -0.73 -4.01
C LEU A 110 -10.99 -1.66 -4.27
N GLY A 111 -11.51 -1.66 -5.51
CA GLY A 111 -12.64 -2.52 -5.88
C GLY A 111 -12.33 -4.01 -5.88
N MET A 112 -11.05 -4.36 -5.96
CA MET A 112 -10.59 -5.75 -6.02
C MET A 112 -10.01 -6.23 -4.69
N ALA A 113 -9.77 -5.31 -3.76
CA ALA A 113 -9.08 -5.61 -2.50
C ALA A 113 -10.01 -6.34 -1.53
N ALA A 114 -9.43 -7.23 -0.73
CA ALA A 114 -10.12 -7.94 0.34
C ALA A 114 -9.83 -7.34 1.71
N VAL A 115 -8.66 -6.71 1.87
CA VAL A 115 -8.17 -6.19 3.14
C VAL A 115 -7.50 -4.84 2.92
N ILE A 116 -7.66 -3.93 3.88
CA ILE A 116 -6.89 -2.69 3.93
C ILE A 116 -6.18 -2.64 5.27
N GLU A 117 -4.85 -2.56 5.23
CA GLU A 117 -4.01 -2.35 6.41
C GLU A 117 -3.61 -0.87 6.44
N LEU A 118 -4.21 -0.12 7.33
CA LEU A 118 -4.09 1.34 7.35
C LEU A 118 -3.40 1.82 8.61
N THR A 119 -2.48 2.77 8.44
CA THR A 119 -1.96 3.57 9.56
C THR A 119 -2.58 4.95 9.42
N LYS A 120 -3.41 5.32 10.39
CA LYS A 120 -4.07 6.61 10.39
C LYS A 120 -3.41 7.52 11.41
N ILE A 121 -2.80 8.59 10.94
CA ILE A 121 -2.13 9.59 11.76
C ILE A 121 -3.15 10.62 12.20
N HIS A 122 -3.27 10.85 13.51
CA HIS A 122 -4.26 11.77 14.07
C HIS A 122 -3.74 13.20 14.01
N ALA A 123 -3.57 13.70 12.79
CA ALA A 123 -3.13 15.05 12.50
C ALA A 123 -3.59 15.42 11.09
N GLN A 124 -3.47 16.68 10.73
CA GLN A 124 -3.83 17.17 9.40
C GLN A 124 -2.59 17.73 8.73
N PHE A 125 -2.36 17.33 7.50
CA PHE A 125 -1.24 17.80 6.69
C PHE A 125 -1.76 18.31 5.35
N GLU A 126 -0.99 19.18 4.71
CA GLU A 126 -1.24 19.54 3.34
C GLU A 126 -0.62 18.48 2.44
N GLY A 127 -1.35 18.06 1.41
CA GLY A 127 -0.85 17.08 0.46
C GLY A 127 -1.60 17.14 -0.84
N ASP A 128 -1.04 16.51 -1.85
CA ASP A 128 -1.60 16.49 -3.20
C ASP A 128 -2.00 15.09 -3.67
N VAL A 129 -1.71 14.07 -2.86
CA VAL A 129 -2.08 12.69 -3.17
C VAL A 129 -2.89 12.14 -2.01
N PHE A 130 -4.01 11.50 -2.33
CA PHE A 130 -4.97 11.01 -1.35
C PHE A 130 -5.25 9.53 -1.53
N PHE A 131 -5.48 8.85 -0.41
CA PHE A 131 -6.02 7.51 -0.39
C PHE A 131 -7.51 7.58 -0.73
N PRO A 132 -8.07 6.60 -1.49
CA PRO A 132 -9.49 6.64 -1.81
C PRO A 132 -10.36 6.52 -0.57
N GLU A 133 -11.58 7.04 -0.68
CA GLU A 133 -12.54 6.98 0.41
C GLU A 133 -12.93 5.54 0.72
N ILE A 134 -12.91 5.19 2.01
CA ILE A 134 -13.29 3.86 2.47
C ILE A 134 -14.77 3.90 2.88
N ASN A 135 -15.63 3.28 2.06
CA ASN A 135 -17.07 3.29 2.29
C ASN A 135 -17.44 2.29 3.39
N PRO A 136 -18.00 2.75 4.52
CA PRO A 136 -18.34 1.85 5.62
C PRO A 136 -19.47 0.85 5.28
N LEU A 137 -20.19 1.07 4.17
CA LEU A 137 -21.15 0.10 3.67
C LEU A 137 -20.48 -1.11 3.02
N GLU A 138 -19.26 -0.93 2.54
CA GLU A 138 -18.49 -1.98 1.87
C GLU A 138 -17.38 -2.57 2.72
N TRP A 139 -16.93 -1.84 3.73
CA TRP A 139 -15.79 -2.22 4.55
C TRP A 139 -16.13 -2.21 6.02
N LYS A 140 -15.63 -3.19 6.76
CA LYS A 140 -15.77 -3.22 8.22
C LYS A 140 -14.40 -3.20 8.88
N ILE A 141 -14.33 -2.62 10.09
CA ILE A 141 -13.12 -2.61 10.88
C ILE A 141 -13.01 -3.93 11.62
N GLU A 142 -11.95 -4.70 11.34
CA GLU A 142 -11.65 -5.95 12.02
C GLU A 142 -10.80 -5.72 13.27
N LYS A 143 -9.87 -4.80 13.20
CA LYS A 143 -8.94 -4.46 14.27
C LYS A 143 -8.65 -2.98 14.26
N GLU A 144 -8.50 -2.42 15.45
CA GLU A 144 -8.05 -1.02 15.59
C GLU A 144 -7.22 -0.91 16.84
N GLU A 145 -6.00 -0.40 16.72
CA GLU A 145 -5.06 -0.22 17.83
C GLU A 145 -4.57 1.21 17.84
N PHE A 146 -4.89 1.95 18.90
CA PHE A 146 -4.43 3.33 19.08
C PHE A 146 -3.06 3.34 19.73
N ILE A 147 -2.15 4.16 19.21
CA ILE A 147 -0.79 4.26 19.70
C ILE A 147 -0.45 5.72 20.00
N GLU A 148 -0.08 5.99 21.23
CA GLU A 148 0.40 7.31 21.61
C GLU A 148 1.85 7.46 21.18
N ASN A 149 2.18 8.60 20.59
CA ASN A 149 3.51 8.91 20.11
C ASN A 149 3.80 10.37 20.37
N LYS A 150 5.07 10.69 20.61
CA LYS A 150 5.49 12.05 21.00
C LYS A 150 5.20 13.09 19.89
N GLU A 151 5.36 12.70 18.64
CA GLU A 151 5.12 13.62 17.52
C GLU A 151 3.67 13.61 17.10
N PHE A 152 3.13 12.44 16.82
CA PHE A 152 1.76 12.27 16.36
C PHE A 152 1.21 10.97 16.90
N ASP A 153 0.03 11.02 17.50
CA ASP A 153 -0.70 9.80 17.80
C ASP A 153 -1.19 9.18 16.50
N TYR A 154 -1.29 7.86 16.45
CA TYR A 154 -1.75 7.17 15.26
C TYR A 154 -2.45 5.88 15.64
N SER A 155 -3.18 5.32 14.69
CA SER A 155 -3.87 4.04 14.86
C SER A 155 -3.52 3.10 13.73
N PHE A 156 -3.33 1.82 14.06
CA PHE A 156 -3.29 0.76 13.06
C PHE A 156 -4.69 0.20 12.92
N ILE A 157 -5.24 0.21 11.71
CA ILE A 157 -6.62 -0.22 11.46
C ILE A 157 -6.60 -1.26 10.34
N THR A 158 -7.23 -2.41 10.60
CA THR A 158 -7.41 -3.45 9.59
C THR A 158 -8.87 -3.47 9.18
N TYR A 159 -9.13 -3.22 7.90
CA TYR A 159 -10.45 -3.32 7.30
C TYR A 159 -10.56 -4.60 6.50
N SER A 160 -11.74 -5.21 6.50
CA SER A 160 -12.04 -6.30 5.59
C SER A 160 -13.29 -5.99 4.78
N LYS A 161 -13.36 -6.53 3.57
CA LYS A 161 -14.52 -6.37 2.69
C LYS A 161 -15.72 -7.10 3.28
N LYS A 162 -16.85 -6.43 3.30
CA LYS A 162 -18.11 -7.04 3.75
C LYS A 162 -18.65 -8.07 2.77
#